data_69ef5fbc235e1350420c4dfb23f94621
#
_entry.id   69ef5fbc235e1350420c4dfb23f94621
#
_cell.length_a   1.000
_cell.length_b   1.000
_cell.length_c   1.000
_cell.angle_alpha   90.00
_cell.angle_beta   90.00
_cell.angle_gamma   90.00
#
_symmetry.space_group_name_H-M   'P 1'
#
loop_
_entity.id
_entity.type
_entity.pdbx_description
1 polymer ?
#
loop_
_entity_poly.entity_id
_entity_poly.type
_entity_poly.pdbx_seq_one_letter_code
_entity_poly.pdbx_strand_id
1 'polypeptide(L)'
;VAVRSLDDPFYYLNNFQQVLAWLTQRYADVLSTDEQRFIEHFAALPRGAQGLLVRMVMRKGLRFRHSKLHYPEIGDIGAAVAPLLALGWVEKEAPIGLAELFEVLLKPEILLCLGHLIEQPKAKKTEWLQALDERLNQSQPFRAWCPQLDDRLYSLTIMNLCDRLRLMFFGNLYQDWSEFVLSDLGIFTYETVEFSAESRGLRSREDVDACLFLHDCQQRFEAGESLEEIVAQVNELSLDNPWLERRRGKLLFQIGQHGERIGDFALALGIYRACAYPGARLRMVRVLERIGEYALALELGEVAMQAPQSAAETQALLRIVPRLRRKLGGPPVPRSLAREVERLELQLPRVDPTLSVEYHVQAHLHDETAPVHYVENSLINSLFGLLCWPAIFAPLPGAFFHPFQRGPVDLLNEDFHARRAELFAACLAELDDGRYRQTIGRRYAEKRGVQSPFVFWGALSEPLLEQALDCLPAAHLKHWFDRLLLDIKANRAGMPDLIQFWPQHKTYRMIEVKGPGDRLQDNQLRWLEFCHEHQMPVAVCYVQWAESAIASELAPTWDESPQITCGSELARDGAA
;
A
#
# COMPACT_ATOMS: atom_id res chain seq x y z
N VAL A 1 21.21 -11.65 -10.93
CA VAL A 1 21.37 -10.31 -11.50
C VAL A 1 22.54 -9.67 -10.77
N ALA A 2 23.64 -9.34 -11.50
CA ALA A 2 24.83 -8.72 -10.89
C ALA A 2 24.45 -7.34 -10.36
N VAL A 3 24.80 -7.06 -9.10
CA VAL A 3 24.74 -5.73 -8.49
C VAL A 3 25.56 -4.78 -9.35
N ARG A 4 24.89 -3.93 -10.11
CA ARG A 4 25.55 -2.88 -10.88
C ARG A 4 25.84 -1.72 -9.95
N SER A 5 27.09 -1.31 -9.89
CA SER A 5 27.53 -0.22 -9.03
C SER A 5 26.85 1.10 -9.47
N LEU A 6 26.57 1.98 -8.49
CA LEU A 6 26.14 3.36 -8.72
C LEU A 6 27.17 4.20 -9.54
N ASP A 7 28.28 3.58 -9.96
CA ASP A 7 29.33 4.22 -10.74
C ASP A 7 28.95 4.47 -12.20
N ASP A 8 27.86 3.84 -12.72
CA ASP A 8 27.34 4.20 -14.04
C ASP A 8 26.39 5.40 -13.93
N PRO A 9 26.77 6.60 -14.37
CA PRO A 9 25.92 7.79 -14.34
C PRO A 9 24.63 7.65 -15.19
N PHE A 10 24.56 6.64 -16.07
CA PHE A 10 23.39 6.31 -16.88
C PHE A 10 22.55 5.14 -16.31
N TYR A 11 22.67 4.80 -15.03
CA TYR A 11 21.88 3.71 -14.41
C TYR A 11 20.37 3.81 -14.70
N TYR A 12 19.80 5.01 -14.66
CA TYR A 12 18.39 5.26 -14.93
C TYR A 12 18.00 4.94 -16.38
N LEU A 13 18.91 5.19 -17.34
CA LEU A 13 18.70 4.84 -18.75
C LEU A 13 18.73 3.32 -18.95
N ASN A 14 19.68 2.63 -18.32
CA ASN A 14 19.75 1.17 -18.38
C ASN A 14 18.46 0.53 -17.83
N ASN A 15 17.92 1.07 -16.75
CA ASN A 15 16.68 0.61 -16.15
C ASN A 15 15.49 0.81 -17.10
N PHE A 16 15.39 1.99 -17.69
CA PHE A 16 14.34 2.27 -18.66
C PHE A 16 14.42 1.34 -19.89
N GLN A 17 15.62 1.09 -20.40
CA GLN A 17 15.84 0.14 -21.50
C GLN A 17 15.44 -1.29 -21.11
N GLN A 18 15.73 -1.72 -19.87
CA GLN A 18 15.28 -3.03 -19.38
C GLN A 18 13.75 -3.13 -19.33
N VAL A 19 13.04 -2.06 -18.94
CA VAL A 19 11.58 -2.02 -18.98
C VAL A 19 11.07 -2.15 -20.41
N LEU A 20 11.63 -1.39 -21.34
CA LEU A 20 11.20 -1.48 -22.75
C LEU A 20 11.41 -2.89 -23.31
N ALA A 21 12.56 -3.50 -23.03
CA ALA A 21 12.83 -4.91 -23.42
C ALA A 21 11.84 -5.90 -22.78
N TRP A 22 11.53 -5.71 -21.50
CA TRP A 22 10.53 -6.48 -20.77
C TRP A 22 9.14 -6.36 -21.40
N LEU A 23 8.70 -5.13 -21.70
CA LEU A 23 7.41 -4.88 -22.35
C LEU A 23 7.34 -5.50 -23.73
N THR A 24 8.39 -5.36 -24.55
CA THR A 24 8.48 -5.97 -25.86
C THR A 24 8.36 -7.49 -25.79
N GLN A 25 9.01 -8.12 -24.81
CA GLN A 25 8.94 -9.58 -24.64
C GLN A 25 7.56 -10.04 -24.14
N ARG A 26 6.98 -9.32 -23.17
CA ARG A 26 5.78 -9.77 -22.45
C ARG A 26 4.47 -9.31 -23.06
N TYR A 27 4.46 -8.14 -23.73
CA TYR A 27 3.26 -7.48 -24.24
C TYR A 27 3.30 -7.19 -25.73
N ALA A 28 4.10 -7.94 -26.54
CA ALA A 28 4.23 -7.73 -27.98
C ALA A 28 2.87 -7.68 -28.72
N ASP A 29 1.91 -8.48 -28.28
CA ASP A 29 0.56 -8.60 -28.81
C ASP A 29 -0.42 -7.52 -28.32
N VAL A 30 -0.06 -6.77 -27.28
CA VAL A 30 -0.88 -5.72 -26.66
C VAL A 30 -0.37 -4.32 -27.02
N LEU A 31 0.94 -4.17 -27.27
CA LEU A 31 1.54 -2.91 -27.67
C LEU A 31 0.93 -2.37 -28.96
N SER A 32 0.49 -1.11 -28.96
CA SER A 32 0.04 -0.42 -30.15
C SER A 32 1.19 -0.16 -31.14
N THR A 33 0.84 0.12 -32.39
CA THR A 33 1.83 0.49 -33.42
C THR A 33 2.68 1.70 -33.01
N ASP A 34 2.08 2.69 -32.33
CA ASP A 34 2.80 3.88 -31.89
C ASP A 34 3.76 3.58 -30.74
N GLU A 35 3.40 2.69 -29.82
CA GLU A 35 4.25 2.22 -28.75
C GLU A 35 5.43 1.38 -29.28
N GLN A 36 5.19 0.52 -30.25
CA GLN A 36 6.24 -0.26 -30.92
C GLN A 36 7.23 0.67 -31.65
N ARG A 37 6.72 1.66 -32.41
CA ARG A 37 7.56 2.67 -33.08
C ARG A 37 8.36 3.50 -32.07
N PHE A 38 7.76 3.86 -30.95
CA PHE A 38 8.48 4.56 -29.90
C PHE A 38 9.67 3.77 -29.40
N ILE A 39 9.48 2.47 -29.10
CA ILE A 39 10.54 1.58 -28.60
C ILE A 39 11.66 1.47 -29.65
N GLU A 40 11.33 1.30 -30.92
CA GLU A 40 12.30 1.20 -32.03
C GLU A 40 13.09 2.50 -32.21
N HIS A 41 12.40 3.65 -32.28
CA HIS A 41 13.04 4.95 -32.44
C HIS A 41 13.87 5.33 -31.22
N PHE A 42 13.39 5.01 -30.00
CA PHE A 42 14.14 5.25 -28.76
C PHE A 42 15.48 4.48 -28.77
N ALA A 43 15.45 3.21 -29.16
CA ALA A 43 16.67 2.41 -29.26
C ALA A 43 17.69 2.95 -30.27
N ALA A 44 17.22 3.61 -31.33
CA ALA A 44 18.06 4.22 -32.39
C ALA A 44 18.61 5.61 -32.03
N LEU A 45 18.11 6.26 -30.95
CA LEU A 45 18.59 7.56 -30.52
C LEU A 45 20.04 7.54 -30.01
N PRO A 46 20.81 8.63 -30.17
CA PRO A 46 22.07 8.82 -29.47
C PRO A 46 21.88 8.72 -27.94
N ARG A 47 22.88 8.16 -27.25
CA ARG A 47 22.81 7.90 -25.78
C ARG A 47 22.44 9.14 -24.96
N GLY A 48 22.97 10.33 -25.33
CA GLY A 48 22.64 11.59 -24.65
C GLY A 48 21.16 11.97 -24.81
N ALA A 49 20.58 11.76 -26.00
CA ALA A 49 19.16 12.01 -26.25
C ALA A 49 18.26 11.02 -25.49
N GLN A 50 18.62 9.73 -25.47
CA GLN A 50 17.94 8.73 -24.64
C GLN A 50 17.96 9.13 -23.16
N GLY A 51 19.14 9.48 -22.64
CA GLY A 51 19.32 9.90 -21.25
C GLY A 51 18.49 11.13 -20.91
N LEU A 52 18.49 12.14 -21.79
CA LEU A 52 17.71 13.37 -21.58
C LEU A 52 16.20 13.08 -21.54
N LEU A 53 15.69 12.28 -22.47
CA LEU A 53 14.26 11.91 -22.48
C LEU A 53 13.88 11.18 -21.19
N VAL A 54 14.64 10.19 -20.76
CA VAL A 54 14.36 9.45 -19.52
C VAL A 54 14.40 10.38 -18.31
N ARG A 55 15.37 11.29 -18.20
CA ARG A 55 15.41 12.32 -17.14
C ARG A 55 14.17 13.21 -17.12
N MET A 56 13.66 13.58 -18.31
CA MET A 56 12.44 14.38 -18.40
C MET A 56 11.20 13.57 -17.98
N VAL A 57 11.07 12.32 -18.46
CA VAL A 57 9.96 11.41 -18.12
C VAL A 57 9.90 11.08 -16.62
N MET A 58 11.06 10.98 -15.95
CA MET A 58 11.14 10.69 -14.51
C MET A 58 10.86 11.90 -13.60
N ARG A 59 10.79 13.11 -14.15
CA ARG A 59 10.51 14.32 -13.37
C ARG A 59 9.02 14.63 -13.37
N LYS A 60 8.58 15.29 -12.32
CA LYS A 60 7.22 15.84 -12.27
C LYS A 60 7.05 17.00 -13.24
N GLY A 61 5.90 17.04 -13.91
CA GLY A 61 5.54 18.09 -14.87
C GLY A 61 5.99 17.78 -16.31
N LEU A 62 5.45 18.56 -17.23
CA LEU A 62 5.65 18.40 -18.68
C LEU A 62 6.51 19.52 -19.28
N ARG A 63 6.88 20.50 -18.48
CA ARG A 63 7.55 21.73 -18.92
C ARG A 63 8.93 21.84 -18.28
N PHE A 64 9.96 22.00 -19.11
CA PHE A 64 11.35 21.99 -18.68
C PHE A 64 12.10 23.19 -19.24
N ARG A 65 12.66 24.01 -18.37
CA ARG A 65 13.53 25.12 -18.78
C ARG A 65 14.91 24.61 -19.13
N HIS A 66 15.49 25.07 -20.22
CA HIS A 66 16.82 24.69 -20.68
C HIS A 66 17.86 24.90 -19.57
N SER A 67 17.83 26.05 -18.90
CA SER A 67 18.76 26.38 -17.80
C SER A 67 18.65 25.46 -16.58
N LYS A 68 17.60 24.66 -16.46
CA LYS A 68 17.38 23.69 -15.37
C LYS A 68 17.64 22.23 -15.77
N LEU A 69 18.01 22.03 -17.03
CA LEU A 69 18.43 20.72 -17.55
C LEU A 69 19.96 20.70 -17.55
N HIS A 70 20.54 20.28 -16.42
CA HIS A 70 21.97 20.17 -16.28
C HIS A 70 22.33 18.77 -15.78
N TYR A 71 22.91 17.97 -16.66
CA TYR A 71 23.28 16.59 -16.43
C TYR A 71 24.69 16.35 -16.97
N PRO A 72 25.70 16.23 -16.09
CA PRO A 72 27.10 16.06 -16.51
C PRO A 72 27.30 14.86 -17.44
N GLU A 73 26.58 13.78 -17.22
CA GLU A 73 26.64 12.55 -18.03
C GLU A 73 26.08 12.73 -19.45
N ILE A 74 25.18 13.67 -19.66
CA ILE A 74 24.58 13.96 -20.97
C ILE A 74 25.43 14.98 -21.75
N GLY A 75 26.02 15.94 -21.06
CA GLY A 75 26.83 17.00 -21.65
C GLY A 75 25.97 18.09 -22.28
N ASP A 76 26.10 18.30 -23.59
CA ASP A 76 25.37 19.36 -24.32
C ASP A 76 23.88 19.02 -24.48
N ILE A 77 23.07 19.71 -23.71
CA ILE A 77 21.60 19.56 -23.75
C ILE A 77 21.02 19.98 -25.11
N GLY A 78 21.62 20.97 -25.79
CA GLY A 78 21.17 21.40 -27.12
C GLY A 78 21.31 20.29 -28.16
N ALA A 79 22.46 19.60 -28.15
CA ALA A 79 22.69 18.44 -29.00
C ALA A 79 21.80 17.24 -28.62
N ALA A 80 21.56 17.02 -27.33
CA ALA A 80 20.74 15.91 -26.85
C ALA A 80 19.25 16.09 -27.15
N VAL A 81 18.71 17.33 -27.12
CA VAL A 81 17.30 17.60 -27.39
C VAL A 81 16.96 17.62 -28.88
N ALA A 82 17.91 17.90 -29.76
CA ALA A 82 17.65 18.05 -31.19
C ALA A 82 16.98 16.80 -31.84
N PRO A 83 17.43 15.55 -31.60
CA PRO A 83 16.74 14.37 -32.12
C PRO A 83 15.32 14.21 -31.55
N LEU A 84 15.08 14.62 -30.30
CA LEU A 84 13.75 14.55 -29.66
C LEU A 84 12.77 15.56 -30.28
N LEU A 85 13.25 16.75 -30.63
CA LEU A 85 12.48 17.74 -31.39
C LEU A 85 12.13 17.23 -32.79
N ALA A 86 13.09 16.58 -33.47
CA ALA A 86 12.88 16.01 -34.80
C ALA A 86 11.81 14.91 -34.82
N LEU A 87 11.69 14.13 -33.74
CA LEU A 87 10.65 13.10 -33.56
C LEU A 87 9.33 13.66 -33.05
N GLY A 88 9.27 14.95 -32.70
CA GLY A 88 8.08 15.57 -32.11
C GLY A 88 7.77 15.09 -30.67
N TRP A 89 8.73 14.46 -30.00
CA TRP A 89 8.56 14.00 -28.60
C TRP A 89 8.76 15.11 -27.58
N VAL A 90 9.40 16.16 -28.03
CA VAL A 90 9.59 17.43 -27.31
C VAL A 90 9.22 18.56 -28.25
N GLU A 91 8.51 19.56 -27.77
CA GLU A 91 8.26 20.82 -28.46
C GLU A 91 9.06 21.94 -27.80
N LYS A 92 9.56 22.84 -28.62
CA LYS A 92 10.26 24.04 -28.17
C LYS A 92 9.30 25.24 -28.23
N GLU A 93 9.21 25.97 -27.09
CA GLU A 93 8.41 27.20 -27.00
C GLU A 93 6.91 26.97 -27.29
N ALA A 94 6.36 25.80 -26.97
CA ALA A 94 4.92 25.58 -27.01
C ALA A 94 4.19 26.63 -26.14
N PRO A 95 3.02 27.12 -26.58
CA PRO A 95 2.25 28.05 -25.76
C PRO A 95 1.88 27.43 -24.40
N ILE A 96 2.05 28.21 -23.34
CA ILE A 96 1.69 27.84 -21.97
C ILE A 96 0.79 28.90 -21.35
N GLY A 97 -0.13 28.44 -20.49
CA GLY A 97 -0.97 29.31 -19.68
C GLY A 97 -0.26 29.86 -18.45
N LEU A 98 -0.93 30.76 -17.74
CA LEU A 98 -0.37 31.38 -16.53
C LEU A 98 -0.05 30.38 -15.43
N ALA A 99 -0.90 29.38 -15.20
CA ALA A 99 -0.67 28.35 -14.19
C ALA A 99 0.61 27.55 -14.48
N GLU A 100 0.79 27.10 -15.73
CA GLU A 100 1.99 26.39 -16.18
C GLU A 100 3.25 27.27 -16.07
N LEU A 101 3.13 28.56 -16.39
CA LEU A 101 4.22 29.53 -16.22
C LEU A 101 4.65 29.63 -14.75
N PHE A 102 3.66 29.69 -13.83
CA PHE A 102 3.93 29.72 -12.40
C PHE A 102 4.58 28.44 -11.91
N GLU A 103 4.30 27.28 -12.47
CA GLU A 103 4.98 26.03 -12.11
C GLU A 103 6.48 26.07 -12.41
N VAL A 104 6.88 26.63 -13.55
CA VAL A 104 8.27 26.61 -14.02
C VAL A 104 9.14 27.77 -13.54
N LEU A 105 8.54 28.86 -13.05
CA LEU A 105 9.25 30.05 -12.55
C LEU A 105 9.40 30.02 -11.02
N LEU A 106 10.55 30.52 -10.55
CA LEU A 106 10.74 30.85 -9.14
C LEU A 106 10.08 32.21 -8.80
N LYS A 107 9.77 32.43 -7.53
CA LYS A 107 9.13 33.67 -7.06
C LYS A 107 9.85 34.97 -7.49
N PRO A 108 11.19 35.09 -7.43
CA PRO A 108 11.91 36.24 -7.95
C PRO A 108 11.78 36.42 -9.46
N GLU A 109 11.73 35.31 -10.21
CA GLU A 109 11.58 35.34 -11.67
C GLU A 109 10.18 35.81 -12.09
N ILE A 110 9.13 35.40 -11.35
CA ILE A 110 7.77 35.89 -11.54
C ILE A 110 7.72 37.41 -11.31
N LEU A 111 8.35 37.93 -10.26
CA LEU A 111 8.43 39.37 -10.03
C LEU A 111 9.20 40.10 -11.11
N LEU A 112 10.25 39.48 -11.68
CA LEU A 112 10.99 40.09 -12.80
C LEU A 112 10.14 40.19 -14.07
N CYS A 113 9.37 39.15 -14.39
CA CYS A 113 8.60 39.08 -15.64
C CYS A 113 7.22 39.76 -15.51
N LEU A 114 6.53 39.56 -14.40
CA LEU A 114 5.14 40.00 -14.17
C LEU A 114 4.99 40.99 -13.00
N GLY A 115 6.09 41.46 -12.41
CA GLY A 115 6.05 42.33 -11.22
C GLY A 115 5.26 43.63 -11.41
N HIS A 116 5.19 44.13 -12.61
CA HIS A 116 4.39 45.30 -12.97
C HIS A 116 2.87 45.09 -12.88
N LEU A 117 2.43 43.80 -12.79
CA LEU A 117 1.02 43.42 -12.62
C LEU A 117 0.71 42.96 -11.19
N ILE A 118 1.73 42.81 -10.34
CA ILE A 118 1.61 42.26 -8.97
C ILE A 118 1.50 43.44 -7.98
N GLU A 119 0.33 43.61 -7.39
CA GLU A 119 0.06 44.68 -6.42
C GLU A 119 0.70 44.41 -5.04
N GLN A 120 0.80 43.14 -4.66
CA GLN A 120 1.34 42.71 -3.34
C GLN A 120 2.58 41.82 -3.48
N PRO A 121 3.79 42.40 -3.63
CA PRO A 121 5.01 41.61 -3.87
C PRO A 121 5.39 40.62 -2.74
N LYS A 122 4.85 40.81 -1.53
CA LYS A 122 5.11 39.93 -0.37
C LYS A 122 4.11 38.75 -0.26
N ALA A 123 3.02 38.77 -1.03
CA ALA A 123 2.00 37.74 -1.02
C ALA A 123 2.55 36.35 -1.47
N LYS A 124 1.78 35.29 -1.26
CA LYS A 124 2.17 33.94 -1.68
C LYS A 124 2.05 33.82 -3.21
N LYS A 125 2.81 32.88 -3.77
CA LYS A 125 2.79 32.59 -5.22
C LYS A 125 1.39 32.20 -5.72
N THR A 126 0.65 31.45 -4.90
CA THR A 126 -0.74 31.05 -5.19
C THR A 126 -1.70 32.23 -5.21
N GLU A 127 -1.51 33.21 -4.32
CA GLU A 127 -2.32 34.43 -4.30
C GLU A 127 -2.06 35.30 -5.53
N TRP A 128 -0.81 35.38 -6.00
CA TRP A 128 -0.48 36.05 -7.26
C TRP A 128 -1.13 35.37 -8.46
N LEU A 129 -1.09 34.03 -8.50
CA LEU A 129 -1.74 33.27 -9.57
C LEU A 129 -3.24 33.58 -9.62
N GLN A 130 -3.93 33.48 -8.49
CA GLN A 130 -5.37 33.78 -8.39
C GLN A 130 -5.71 35.21 -8.83
N ALA A 131 -4.90 36.20 -8.41
CA ALA A 131 -5.13 37.60 -8.77
C ALA A 131 -4.91 37.91 -10.26
N LEU A 132 -4.07 37.13 -10.93
CA LEU A 132 -3.71 37.34 -12.34
C LEU A 132 -4.49 36.44 -13.31
N ASP A 133 -5.06 35.33 -12.85
CA ASP A 133 -5.65 34.30 -13.69
C ASP A 133 -6.81 34.83 -14.56
N GLU A 134 -7.69 35.66 -13.99
CA GLU A 134 -8.80 36.30 -14.74
C GLU A 134 -8.32 37.31 -15.77
N ARG A 135 -7.15 37.90 -15.53
CA ARG A 135 -6.60 38.99 -16.38
C ARG A 135 -5.71 38.47 -17.50
N LEU A 136 -5.08 37.29 -17.30
CA LEU A 136 -4.07 36.72 -18.18
C LEU A 136 -4.45 35.29 -18.59
N ASN A 137 -5.62 35.16 -19.23
CA ASN A 137 -6.20 33.88 -19.62
C ASN A 137 -5.71 33.35 -20.99
N GLN A 138 -4.74 34.02 -21.63
CA GLN A 138 -4.20 33.60 -22.92
C GLN A 138 -2.93 32.76 -22.75
N SER A 139 -2.83 31.71 -23.54
CA SER A 139 -1.60 30.93 -23.64
C SER A 139 -0.65 31.54 -24.66
N GLN A 140 0.64 31.65 -24.31
CA GLN A 140 1.67 32.18 -25.20
C GLN A 140 3.03 31.51 -24.94
N PRO A 141 4.00 31.59 -25.88
CA PRO A 141 5.33 31.02 -25.68
C PRO A 141 6.04 31.62 -24.46
N PHE A 142 6.91 30.82 -23.83
CA PHE A 142 7.66 31.21 -22.63
C PHE A 142 8.41 32.54 -22.81
N ARG A 143 9.04 32.76 -23.98
CA ARG A 143 9.75 33.99 -24.28
C ARG A 143 8.84 35.22 -24.38
N ALA A 144 7.59 35.03 -24.74
CA ALA A 144 6.61 36.12 -24.73
C ALA A 144 6.18 36.50 -23.31
N TRP A 145 6.07 35.52 -22.41
CA TRP A 145 5.84 35.72 -20.98
C TRP A 145 7.04 36.40 -20.27
N CYS A 146 8.24 35.96 -20.60
CA CYS A 146 9.46 36.32 -19.89
C CYS A 146 10.57 36.78 -20.85
N PRO A 147 10.41 37.88 -21.56
CA PRO A 147 11.44 38.38 -22.49
C PRO A 147 12.73 38.81 -21.78
N GLN A 148 12.67 39.01 -20.45
CA GLN A 148 13.83 39.37 -19.62
C GLN A 148 14.72 38.15 -19.23
N LEU A 149 14.23 36.93 -19.42
CA LEU A 149 14.98 35.72 -19.15
C LEU A 149 15.57 35.15 -20.44
N ASP A 150 16.90 35.04 -20.50
CA ASP A 150 17.57 34.32 -21.60
C ASP A 150 17.50 32.80 -21.35
N ASP A 151 16.30 32.27 -21.51
CA ASP A 151 16.03 30.85 -21.34
C ASP A 151 15.06 30.32 -22.40
N ARG A 152 14.91 29.01 -22.44
CA ARG A 152 14.03 28.31 -23.39
C ARG A 152 13.20 27.30 -22.66
N LEU A 153 11.96 27.09 -23.11
CA LEU A 153 11.06 26.08 -22.56
C LEU A 153 10.93 24.93 -23.54
N TYR A 154 11.07 23.72 -23.00
CA TYR A 154 10.78 22.46 -23.69
C TYR A 154 9.54 21.82 -23.06
N SER A 155 8.61 21.38 -23.90
CA SER A 155 7.39 20.70 -23.51
C SER A 155 7.47 19.24 -23.95
N LEU A 156 7.30 18.33 -22.99
CA LEU A 156 7.25 16.89 -23.28
C LEU A 156 5.86 16.52 -23.79
N THR A 157 5.77 15.97 -25.01
CA THR A 157 4.51 15.65 -25.68
C THR A 157 4.13 14.16 -25.55
N ILE A 158 5.09 13.32 -25.19
CA ILE A 158 4.99 11.87 -25.27
C ILE A 158 4.59 11.20 -23.94
N MET A 159 4.25 12.01 -22.91
CA MET A 159 4.02 11.48 -21.57
C MET A 159 2.88 10.46 -21.52
N ASN A 160 1.79 10.69 -22.26
CA ASN A 160 0.66 9.75 -22.34
C ASN A 160 1.09 8.37 -22.87
N LEU A 161 2.03 8.31 -23.81
CA LEU A 161 2.59 7.05 -24.29
C LEU A 161 3.47 6.40 -23.20
N CYS A 162 4.31 7.19 -22.55
CA CYS A 162 5.15 6.71 -21.45
C CYS A 162 4.29 6.20 -20.27
N ASP A 163 3.17 6.85 -19.98
CA ASP A 163 2.23 6.40 -18.95
C ASP A 163 1.54 5.08 -19.31
N ARG A 164 1.22 4.84 -20.59
CA ARG A 164 0.73 3.53 -21.02
C ARG A 164 1.77 2.43 -20.83
N LEU A 165 3.03 2.68 -21.20
CA LEU A 165 4.13 1.76 -20.96
C LEU A 165 4.34 1.52 -19.46
N ARG A 166 4.29 2.58 -18.65
CA ARG A 166 4.37 2.51 -17.19
C ARG A 166 3.24 1.67 -16.59
N LEU A 167 2.00 1.89 -17.05
CA LEU A 167 0.85 1.10 -16.64
C LEU A 167 1.02 -0.40 -16.95
N MET A 168 1.45 -0.73 -18.17
CA MET A 168 1.66 -2.15 -18.56
C MET A 168 2.78 -2.79 -17.72
N PHE A 169 3.79 -2.02 -17.34
CA PHE A 169 4.89 -2.53 -16.52
C PHE A 169 4.51 -2.69 -15.04
N PHE A 170 3.99 -1.64 -14.38
CA PHE A 170 3.69 -1.65 -12.95
C PHE A 170 2.28 -2.17 -12.61
N GLY A 171 1.37 -2.25 -13.58
CA GLY A 171 -0.04 -2.52 -13.33
C GLY A 171 -0.80 -1.36 -12.67
N ASN A 172 -0.15 -0.19 -12.54
CA ASN A 172 -0.72 1.02 -11.95
C ASN A 172 0.05 2.28 -12.40
N LEU A 173 -0.46 3.47 -12.05
CA LEU A 173 0.17 4.76 -12.38
C LEU A 173 0.63 5.57 -11.14
N TYR A 174 0.57 5.00 -9.93
CA TYR A 174 1.10 5.65 -8.73
C TYR A 174 2.58 5.32 -8.49
N GLN A 175 3.06 4.17 -8.97
CA GLN A 175 4.50 3.86 -8.98
C GLN A 175 5.18 4.61 -10.13
N ASP A 176 6.35 5.15 -9.85
CA ASP A 176 7.15 5.86 -10.84
C ASP A 176 8.43 5.09 -11.24
N TRP A 177 9.14 5.61 -12.23
CA TRP A 177 10.34 4.99 -12.76
C TRP A 177 11.52 4.95 -11.77
N SER A 178 11.43 5.63 -10.61
CA SER A 178 12.47 5.65 -9.58
C SER A 178 12.48 4.38 -8.70
N GLU A 179 11.42 3.59 -8.72
CA GLU A 179 11.31 2.33 -7.97
C GLU A 179 12.46 1.34 -8.25
N PHE A 180 13.03 1.41 -9.46
CA PHE A 180 14.18 0.57 -9.83
C PHE A 180 15.44 0.89 -9.05
N VAL A 181 15.64 2.14 -8.64
CA VAL A 181 16.88 2.59 -7.99
C VAL A 181 17.16 1.80 -6.72
N LEU A 182 16.13 1.50 -5.94
CA LEU A 182 16.25 0.76 -4.69
C LEU A 182 16.65 -0.71 -4.91
N SER A 183 16.21 -1.31 -6.02
CA SER A 183 16.63 -2.66 -6.41
C SER A 183 18.06 -2.69 -6.93
N ASP A 184 18.45 -1.73 -7.77
CA ASP A 184 19.79 -1.64 -8.34
C ASP A 184 20.88 -1.37 -7.28
N LEU A 185 20.51 -0.64 -6.21
CA LEU A 185 21.36 -0.42 -5.04
C LEU A 185 21.59 -1.69 -4.21
N GLY A 186 20.88 -2.79 -4.51
CA GLY A 186 20.90 -4.01 -3.70
C GLY A 186 20.28 -3.82 -2.30
N ILE A 187 19.57 -2.71 -2.07
CA ILE A 187 18.86 -2.42 -0.80
C ILE A 187 17.72 -3.42 -0.62
N PHE A 188 17.02 -3.74 -1.72
CA PHE A 188 15.93 -4.71 -1.71
C PHE A 188 16.19 -5.86 -2.67
N THR A 189 16.03 -7.07 -2.18
CA THR A 189 16.02 -8.31 -2.98
C THR A 189 14.57 -8.78 -3.10
N TYR A 190 14.14 -9.10 -4.33
CA TYR A 190 12.78 -9.56 -4.61
C TYR A 190 12.77 -11.03 -4.98
N GLU A 191 11.62 -11.70 -4.76
CA GLU A 191 11.43 -13.08 -5.18
C GLU A 191 11.41 -13.16 -6.71
N THR A 192 12.05 -14.20 -7.25
CA THR A 192 12.00 -14.49 -8.68
C THR A 192 10.70 -15.22 -9.00
N VAL A 193 9.79 -14.52 -9.66
CA VAL A 193 8.51 -15.09 -10.12
C VAL A 193 8.60 -15.33 -11.61
N GLU A 194 8.02 -16.44 -12.08
CA GLU A 194 7.90 -16.74 -13.51
C GLU A 194 6.83 -15.84 -14.15
N PHE A 195 7.17 -15.25 -15.30
CA PHE A 195 6.28 -14.37 -16.04
C PHE A 195 5.94 -14.99 -17.41
N SER A 196 4.77 -15.58 -17.51
CA SER A 196 4.20 -16.07 -18.78
C SER A 196 3.15 -15.10 -19.35
N ALA A 197 2.71 -15.32 -20.57
CA ALA A 197 1.63 -14.55 -21.19
C ALA A 197 0.31 -14.72 -20.41
N GLU A 198 0.06 -15.93 -19.91
CA GLU A 198 -1.14 -16.29 -19.15
C GLU A 198 -1.19 -15.63 -17.78
N SER A 199 -0.03 -15.28 -17.19
CA SER A 199 0.05 -14.62 -15.89
C SER A 199 -0.18 -13.11 -15.94
N ARG A 200 -0.43 -12.52 -17.13
CA ARG A 200 -0.68 -11.08 -17.28
C ARG A 200 -1.98 -10.63 -16.63
N GLY A 201 -1.94 -9.46 -15.99
CA GLY A 201 -3.14 -8.77 -15.49
C GLY A 201 -3.87 -7.99 -16.58
N LEU A 202 -3.11 -7.36 -17.50
CA LEU A 202 -3.62 -6.69 -18.71
C LEU A 202 -3.42 -7.67 -19.88
N ARG A 203 -4.51 -8.23 -20.39
CA ARG A 203 -4.49 -9.33 -21.36
C ARG A 203 -4.65 -8.86 -22.80
N SER A 204 -5.25 -7.69 -22.98
CA SER A 204 -5.56 -7.12 -24.28
C SER A 204 -5.36 -5.60 -24.29
N ARG A 205 -5.49 -4.98 -25.47
CA ARG A 205 -5.44 -3.52 -25.61
C ARG A 205 -6.62 -2.86 -24.91
N GLU A 206 -7.79 -3.45 -25.00
CA GLU A 206 -9.02 -2.98 -24.35
C GLU A 206 -8.84 -2.93 -22.83
N ASP A 207 -8.12 -3.90 -22.24
CA ASP A 207 -7.78 -3.90 -20.82
C ASP A 207 -6.93 -2.67 -20.44
N VAL A 208 -5.93 -2.32 -21.27
CA VAL A 208 -5.08 -1.14 -21.06
C VAL A 208 -5.91 0.14 -21.12
N ASP A 209 -6.74 0.28 -22.16
CA ASP A 209 -7.55 1.47 -22.37
C ASP A 209 -8.61 1.64 -21.27
N ALA A 210 -9.25 0.55 -20.84
CA ALA A 210 -10.19 0.56 -19.71
C ALA A 210 -9.50 0.93 -18.39
N CYS A 211 -8.28 0.45 -18.15
CA CYS A 211 -7.52 0.81 -16.96
C CYS A 211 -7.15 2.30 -16.92
N LEU A 212 -6.75 2.87 -18.05
CA LEU A 212 -6.47 4.31 -18.19
C LEU A 212 -7.73 5.15 -17.98
N PHE A 213 -8.85 4.72 -18.55
CA PHE A 213 -10.14 5.40 -18.36
C PHE A 213 -10.56 5.40 -16.88
N LEU A 214 -10.44 4.26 -16.17
CA LEU A 214 -10.73 4.21 -14.74
C LEU A 214 -9.77 5.10 -13.93
N HIS A 215 -8.52 5.23 -14.34
CA HIS A 215 -7.57 6.14 -13.71
C HIS A 215 -7.95 7.60 -13.95
N ASP A 216 -8.34 7.98 -15.17
CA ASP A 216 -8.85 9.31 -15.49
C ASP A 216 -10.09 9.65 -14.65
N CYS A 217 -11.06 8.73 -14.55
CA CYS A 217 -12.23 8.89 -13.69
C CYS A 217 -11.85 9.10 -12.22
N GLN A 218 -10.82 8.39 -11.73
CA GLN A 218 -10.30 8.58 -10.38
C GLN A 218 -9.71 9.99 -10.19
N GLN A 219 -8.92 10.47 -11.13
CA GLN A 219 -8.34 11.84 -11.08
C GLN A 219 -9.42 12.93 -11.12
N ARG A 220 -10.42 12.76 -11.97
CA ARG A 220 -11.56 13.69 -12.07
C ARG A 220 -12.38 13.71 -10.79
N PHE A 221 -12.58 12.56 -10.17
CA PHE A 221 -13.19 12.43 -8.84
C PHE A 221 -12.37 13.19 -7.79
N GLU A 222 -11.06 13.03 -7.77
CA GLU A 222 -10.14 13.71 -6.84
C GLU A 222 -10.09 15.22 -7.09
N ALA A 223 -10.27 15.66 -8.36
CA ALA A 223 -10.38 17.07 -8.75
C ALA A 223 -11.73 17.70 -8.38
N GLY A 224 -12.72 16.90 -7.92
CA GLY A 224 -14.03 17.39 -7.50
C GLY A 224 -15.01 17.66 -8.65
N GLU A 225 -14.86 16.95 -9.77
CA GLU A 225 -15.83 17.00 -10.86
C GLU A 225 -17.17 16.33 -10.47
N SER A 226 -18.19 16.46 -11.33
CA SER A 226 -19.54 15.90 -11.10
C SER A 226 -19.51 14.40 -10.85
N LEU A 227 -19.97 13.99 -9.66
CA LEU A 227 -20.00 12.59 -9.25
C LEU A 227 -20.97 11.78 -10.11
N GLU A 228 -22.10 12.36 -10.48
CA GLU A 228 -23.13 11.71 -11.28
C GLU A 228 -22.60 11.37 -12.68
N GLU A 229 -21.86 12.30 -13.30
CA GLU A 229 -21.26 12.10 -14.63
C GLU A 229 -20.20 11.00 -14.60
N ILE A 230 -19.31 11.01 -13.57
CA ILE A 230 -18.28 10.00 -13.40
C ILE A 230 -18.92 8.62 -13.18
N VAL A 231 -19.92 8.52 -12.30
CA VAL A 231 -20.63 7.26 -12.02
C VAL A 231 -21.33 6.72 -13.26
N ALA A 232 -21.99 7.59 -14.04
CA ALA A 232 -22.66 7.20 -15.29
C ALA A 232 -21.64 6.59 -16.27
N GLN A 233 -20.52 7.28 -16.52
CA GLN A 233 -19.48 6.81 -17.43
C GLN A 233 -18.81 5.51 -16.96
N VAL A 234 -18.54 5.37 -15.66
CA VAL A 234 -17.95 4.16 -15.08
C VAL A 234 -18.91 2.97 -15.19
N ASN A 235 -20.23 3.20 -15.09
CA ASN A 235 -21.25 2.15 -15.22
C ASN A 235 -21.47 1.69 -16.66
N GLU A 236 -21.12 2.49 -17.67
CA GLU A 236 -21.19 2.11 -19.09
C GLU A 236 -20.08 1.14 -19.50
N LEU A 237 -19.00 1.00 -18.70
CA LEU A 237 -17.93 0.06 -19.00
C LEU A 237 -18.41 -1.39 -18.91
N SER A 238 -18.16 -2.16 -19.96
CA SER A 238 -18.28 -3.62 -19.96
C SER A 238 -16.89 -4.22 -19.80
N LEU A 239 -16.64 -4.94 -18.72
CA LEU A 239 -15.34 -5.48 -18.38
C LEU A 239 -15.40 -6.99 -18.18
N ASP A 240 -14.66 -7.73 -19.00
CA ASP A 240 -14.51 -9.19 -18.85
C ASP A 240 -13.30 -9.57 -17.98
N ASN A 241 -12.50 -8.59 -17.59
CA ASN A 241 -11.32 -8.77 -16.75
C ASN A 241 -11.67 -8.57 -15.27
N PRO A 242 -11.64 -9.62 -14.42
CA PRO A 242 -11.99 -9.50 -13.00
C PRO A 242 -11.11 -8.51 -12.22
N TRP A 243 -9.85 -8.33 -12.63
CA TRP A 243 -8.95 -7.39 -12.02
C TRP A 243 -9.38 -5.93 -12.29
N LEU A 244 -9.85 -5.63 -13.50
CA LEU A 244 -10.42 -4.32 -13.86
C LEU A 244 -11.78 -4.09 -13.20
N GLU A 245 -12.63 -5.11 -13.18
CA GLU A 245 -13.93 -5.04 -12.51
C GLU A 245 -13.78 -4.70 -11.03
N ARG A 246 -12.79 -5.29 -10.36
CA ARG A 246 -12.48 -4.94 -8.98
C ARG A 246 -12.02 -3.48 -8.83
N ARG A 247 -11.22 -2.95 -9.78
CA ARG A 247 -10.83 -1.52 -9.79
C ARG A 247 -12.04 -0.61 -9.98
N ARG A 248 -12.93 -0.95 -10.91
CA ARG A 248 -14.20 -0.25 -11.10
C ARG A 248 -15.01 -0.22 -9.82
N GLY A 249 -15.20 -1.38 -9.19
CA GLY A 249 -15.90 -1.49 -7.93
C GLY A 249 -15.27 -0.66 -6.80
N LYS A 250 -13.93 -0.62 -6.72
CA LYS A 250 -13.21 0.19 -5.73
C LYS A 250 -13.48 1.69 -5.94
N LEU A 251 -13.43 2.18 -7.18
CA LEU A 251 -13.71 3.58 -7.52
C LEU A 251 -15.15 3.95 -7.14
N LEU A 252 -16.11 3.15 -7.55
CA LEU A 252 -17.53 3.36 -7.18
C LEU A 252 -17.73 3.37 -5.66
N PHE A 253 -17.08 2.45 -4.95
CA PHE A 253 -17.14 2.40 -3.50
C PHE A 253 -16.60 3.68 -2.84
N GLN A 254 -15.47 4.21 -3.33
CA GLN A 254 -14.89 5.47 -2.85
C GLN A 254 -15.80 6.67 -3.12
N ILE A 255 -16.43 6.72 -4.30
CA ILE A 255 -17.42 7.77 -4.63
C ILE A 255 -18.64 7.65 -3.70
N GLY A 256 -19.14 6.44 -3.44
CA GLY A 256 -20.21 6.21 -2.48
C GLY A 256 -19.86 6.70 -1.07
N GLN A 257 -18.64 6.44 -0.60
CA GLN A 257 -18.16 6.95 0.69
C GLN A 257 -18.05 8.48 0.71
N HIS A 258 -17.69 9.09 -0.41
CA HIS A 258 -17.68 10.55 -0.53
C HIS A 258 -19.10 11.10 -0.45
N GLY A 259 -20.06 10.51 -1.18
CA GLY A 259 -21.50 10.84 -1.08
C GLY A 259 -22.00 10.83 0.36
N GLU A 260 -21.64 9.81 1.14
CA GLU A 260 -21.98 9.78 2.58
C GLU A 260 -21.38 10.96 3.37
N ARG A 261 -20.13 11.37 3.06
CA ARG A 261 -19.46 12.48 3.76
C ARG A 261 -20.09 13.83 3.49
N ILE A 262 -20.54 14.06 2.26
CA ILE A 262 -21.23 15.30 1.87
C ILE A 262 -22.72 15.28 2.16
N GLY A 263 -23.27 14.14 2.64
CA GLY A 263 -24.67 13.98 2.99
C GLY A 263 -25.58 13.59 1.83
N ASP A 264 -25.04 13.28 0.66
CA ASP A 264 -25.82 12.74 -0.47
C ASP A 264 -26.02 11.23 -0.31
N PHE A 265 -26.95 10.89 0.58
CA PHE A 265 -27.28 9.49 0.89
C PHE A 265 -28.00 8.78 -0.26
N ALA A 266 -28.69 9.52 -1.12
CA ALA A 266 -29.38 8.95 -2.27
C ALA A 266 -28.38 8.42 -3.30
N LEU A 267 -27.38 9.24 -3.65
CA LEU A 267 -26.27 8.84 -4.50
C LEU A 267 -25.50 7.66 -3.90
N ALA A 268 -25.12 7.75 -2.62
CA ALA A 268 -24.39 6.69 -1.93
C ALA A 268 -25.12 5.34 -1.97
N LEU A 269 -26.43 5.32 -1.65
CA LEU A 269 -27.25 4.11 -1.71
C LEU A 269 -27.40 3.55 -3.13
N GLY A 270 -27.55 4.43 -4.12
CA GLY A 270 -27.62 4.03 -5.54
C GLY A 270 -26.33 3.31 -5.96
N ILE A 271 -25.20 3.86 -5.60
CA ILE A 271 -23.88 3.27 -5.88
C ILE A 271 -23.71 1.93 -5.15
N TYR A 272 -23.96 1.87 -3.84
CA TYR A 272 -23.74 0.66 -3.06
C TYR A 272 -24.65 -0.51 -3.46
N ARG A 273 -25.86 -0.24 -3.96
CA ARG A 273 -26.75 -1.28 -4.49
C ARG A 273 -26.20 -1.96 -5.73
N ALA A 274 -25.53 -1.20 -6.60
CA ALA A 274 -24.93 -1.71 -7.83
C ALA A 274 -23.50 -2.20 -7.66
N CYS A 275 -22.86 -1.94 -6.52
CA CYS A 275 -21.44 -2.18 -6.30
C CYS A 275 -21.22 -3.52 -5.59
N ALA A 276 -20.54 -4.45 -6.29
CA ALA A 276 -20.13 -5.73 -5.72
C ALA A 276 -18.83 -5.63 -4.88
N TYR A 277 -18.25 -4.43 -4.73
CA TYR A 277 -17.01 -4.25 -3.98
C TYR A 277 -17.22 -4.56 -2.49
N PRO A 278 -16.30 -5.27 -1.86
CA PRO A 278 -16.41 -5.67 -0.45
C PRO A 278 -16.65 -4.51 0.50
N GLY A 279 -17.58 -4.69 1.42
CA GLY A 279 -17.99 -3.67 2.37
C GLY A 279 -19.08 -2.71 1.88
N ALA A 280 -19.43 -2.70 0.58
CA ALA A 280 -20.54 -1.88 0.07
C ALA A 280 -21.86 -2.20 0.79
N ARG A 281 -22.14 -3.49 1.00
CA ARG A 281 -23.34 -3.97 1.72
C ARG A 281 -23.39 -3.44 3.16
N LEU A 282 -22.28 -3.51 3.89
CA LEU A 282 -22.20 -2.98 5.26
C LEU A 282 -22.38 -1.46 5.31
N ARG A 283 -21.80 -0.73 4.33
CA ARG A 283 -21.99 0.72 4.21
C ARG A 283 -23.46 1.05 3.95
N MET A 284 -24.14 0.29 3.08
CA MET A 284 -25.56 0.46 2.81
C MET A 284 -26.41 0.30 4.08
N VAL A 285 -26.15 -0.72 4.90
CA VAL A 285 -26.83 -0.90 6.22
C VAL A 285 -26.63 0.34 7.10
N ARG A 286 -25.40 0.88 7.17
CA ARG A 286 -25.09 2.08 7.98
C ARG A 286 -25.77 3.34 7.46
N VAL A 287 -25.84 3.51 6.14
CA VAL A 287 -26.52 4.66 5.53
C VAL A 287 -28.01 4.58 5.79
N LEU A 288 -28.64 3.41 5.59
CA LEU A 288 -30.07 3.19 5.89
C LEU A 288 -30.39 3.49 7.37
N GLU A 289 -29.54 3.02 8.30
CA GLU A 289 -29.66 3.36 9.72
C GLU A 289 -29.58 4.87 9.94
N ARG A 290 -28.66 5.56 9.28
CA ARG A 290 -28.43 7.00 9.45
C ARG A 290 -29.58 7.87 8.96
N ILE A 291 -30.25 7.45 7.88
CA ILE A 291 -31.42 8.15 7.34
C ILE A 291 -32.76 7.74 8.00
N GLY A 292 -32.71 6.82 8.97
CA GLY A 292 -33.90 6.38 9.73
C GLY A 292 -34.69 5.21 9.12
N GLU A 293 -34.20 4.63 8.01
CA GLU A 293 -34.80 3.46 7.35
C GLU A 293 -34.43 2.16 8.07
N TYR A 294 -34.81 2.09 9.38
CA TYR A 294 -34.38 1.04 10.30
C TYR A 294 -34.85 -0.36 9.88
N ALA A 295 -36.05 -0.46 9.28
CA ALA A 295 -36.61 -1.75 8.85
C ALA A 295 -35.80 -2.34 7.70
N LEU A 296 -35.49 -1.54 6.68
CA LEU A 296 -34.67 -1.95 5.55
C LEU A 296 -33.22 -2.24 5.99
N ALA A 297 -32.66 -1.42 6.90
CA ALA A 297 -31.35 -1.65 7.47
C ALA A 297 -31.27 -2.98 8.23
N LEU A 298 -32.31 -3.32 8.99
CA LEU A 298 -32.39 -4.57 9.74
C LEU A 298 -32.50 -5.78 8.80
N GLU A 299 -33.39 -5.74 7.83
CA GLU A 299 -33.56 -6.81 6.83
C GLU A 299 -32.24 -7.12 6.13
N LEU A 300 -31.58 -6.09 5.59
CA LEU A 300 -30.28 -6.24 4.92
C LEU A 300 -29.19 -6.74 5.88
N GLY A 301 -29.18 -6.25 7.12
CA GLY A 301 -28.22 -6.68 8.15
C GLY A 301 -28.41 -8.14 8.54
N GLU A 302 -29.64 -8.63 8.66
CA GLU A 302 -29.95 -10.03 8.97
C GLU A 302 -29.55 -10.97 7.83
N VAL A 303 -29.83 -10.59 6.58
CA VAL A 303 -29.34 -11.33 5.39
C VAL A 303 -27.81 -11.37 5.37
N ALA A 304 -27.15 -10.25 5.68
CA ALA A 304 -25.70 -10.19 5.72
C ALA A 304 -25.10 -11.06 6.84
N MET A 305 -25.78 -11.18 7.98
CA MET A 305 -25.33 -12.07 9.06
C MET A 305 -25.43 -13.56 8.72
N GLN A 306 -26.35 -13.97 7.85
CA GLN A 306 -26.47 -15.36 7.41
C GLN A 306 -25.31 -15.78 6.47
N ALA A 307 -24.79 -14.83 5.68
CA ALA A 307 -23.70 -15.06 4.75
C ALA A 307 -22.73 -13.85 4.76
N PRO A 308 -21.92 -13.70 5.82
CA PRO A 308 -21.00 -12.58 5.95
C PRO A 308 -19.87 -12.65 4.92
N GLN A 309 -19.48 -11.50 4.39
CA GLN A 309 -18.39 -11.36 3.43
C GLN A 309 -17.02 -11.35 4.11
N SER A 310 -16.96 -11.01 5.41
CA SER A 310 -15.72 -10.95 6.18
C SER A 310 -15.98 -11.04 7.69
N ALA A 311 -14.93 -11.38 8.46
CA ALA A 311 -14.98 -11.35 9.91
C ALA A 311 -15.26 -9.93 10.46
N ALA A 312 -14.76 -8.90 9.78
CA ALA A 312 -15.01 -7.51 10.15
C ALA A 312 -16.48 -7.12 9.93
N GLU A 313 -17.11 -7.59 8.86
CA GLU A 313 -18.53 -7.41 8.63
C GLU A 313 -19.36 -8.08 9.71
N THR A 314 -19.08 -9.36 10.03
CA THR A 314 -19.75 -10.09 11.11
C THR A 314 -19.73 -9.31 12.41
N GLN A 315 -18.55 -8.83 12.82
CA GLN A 315 -18.41 -8.08 14.07
C GLN A 315 -19.16 -6.73 14.05
N ALA A 316 -19.16 -6.04 12.91
CA ALA A 316 -19.92 -4.81 12.77
C ALA A 316 -21.43 -5.08 12.88
N LEU A 317 -21.92 -6.13 12.22
CA LEU A 317 -23.34 -6.51 12.26
C LEU A 317 -23.79 -7.00 13.63
N LEU A 318 -22.96 -7.69 14.41
CA LEU A 318 -23.23 -8.06 15.80
C LEU A 318 -23.53 -6.85 16.71
N ARG A 319 -23.06 -5.66 16.34
CA ARG A 319 -23.35 -4.39 17.04
C ARG A 319 -24.54 -3.64 16.44
N ILE A 320 -24.64 -3.66 15.11
CA ILE A 320 -25.67 -2.90 14.37
C ILE A 320 -27.04 -3.56 14.50
N VAL A 321 -27.16 -4.87 14.25
CA VAL A 321 -28.45 -5.59 14.25
C VAL A 321 -29.19 -5.50 15.58
N PRO A 322 -28.56 -5.72 16.76
CA PRO A 322 -29.23 -5.54 18.04
C PRO A 322 -29.70 -4.10 18.29
N ARG A 323 -28.94 -3.12 17.79
CA ARG A 323 -29.29 -1.70 17.90
C ARG A 323 -30.49 -1.36 17.03
N LEU A 324 -30.54 -1.87 15.81
CA LEU A 324 -31.66 -1.70 14.88
C LEU A 324 -32.93 -2.36 15.42
N ARG A 325 -32.86 -3.59 15.94
CA ARG A 325 -34.01 -4.27 16.60
C ARG A 325 -34.56 -3.43 17.74
N ARG A 326 -33.69 -2.83 18.58
CA ARG A 326 -34.14 -1.91 19.64
C ARG A 326 -34.86 -0.67 19.11
N LYS A 327 -34.34 -0.09 18.01
CA LYS A 327 -34.98 1.08 17.36
C LYS A 327 -36.36 0.77 16.83
N LEU A 328 -36.62 -0.48 16.48
CA LEU A 328 -37.94 -0.98 16.02
C LEU A 328 -38.81 -1.57 17.15
N GLY A 329 -38.43 -1.34 18.43
CA GLY A 329 -39.24 -1.79 19.59
C GLY A 329 -38.99 -3.25 20.01
N GLY A 330 -37.98 -3.91 19.45
CA GLY A 330 -37.63 -5.28 19.84
C GLY A 330 -36.98 -5.37 21.23
N PRO A 331 -37.01 -6.55 21.87
CA PRO A 331 -36.45 -6.77 23.19
C PRO A 331 -34.92 -6.57 23.15
N PRO A 332 -34.31 -6.13 24.28
CA PRO A 332 -32.87 -6.04 24.36
C PRO A 332 -32.25 -7.43 24.22
N VAL A 333 -31.27 -7.56 23.31
CA VAL A 333 -30.47 -8.79 23.19
C VAL A 333 -29.56 -8.88 24.41
N PRO A 334 -29.52 -10.01 25.14
CA PRO A 334 -28.57 -10.20 26.21
C PRO A 334 -27.13 -9.96 25.66
N ARG A 335 -26.32 -9.19 26.37
CA ARG A 335 -24.90 -9.13 26.06
C ARG A 335 -24.36 -10.55 26.23
N SER A 336 -23.76 -11.10 25.18
CA SER A 336 -22.88 -12.25 25.34
C SER A 336 -21.88 -11.86 26.43
N LEU A 337 -21.83 -12.64 27.52
CA LEU A 337 -20.80 -12.49 28.52
C LEU A 337 -19.48 -12.65 27.77
N ALA A 338 -18.70 -11.57 27.69
CA ALA A 338 -17.33 -11.65 27.18
C ALA A 338 -16.65 -12.73 28.03
N ARG A 339 -16.24 -13.82 27.39
CA ARG A 339 -15.48 -14.86 28.09
C ARG A 339 -14.23 -14.20 28.67
N GLU A 340 -13.96 -14.42 29.94
CA GLU A 340 -12.85 -13.79 30.62
C GLU A 340 -11.54 -14.37 30.06
N VAL A 341 -10.82 -13.56 29.30
CA VAL A 341 -9.41 -13.80 28.97
C VAL A 341 -8.59 -13.57 30.24
N GLU A 342 -7.55 -14.36 30.46
CA GLU A 342 -6.64 -14.21 31.61
C GLU A 342 -6.17 -12.74 31.72
N ARG A 343 -6.28 -12.19 32.92
CA ARG A 343 -5.91 -10.82 33.21
C ARG A 343 -4.71 -10.76 34.12
N LEU A 344 -3.66 -10.09 33.67
CA LEU A 344 -2.46 -9.79 34.44
C LEU A 344 -2.52 -8.30 34.82
N GLU A 345 -2.19 -7.99 36.07
CA GLU A 345 -2.07 -6.61 36.55
C GLU A 345 -0.66 -6.40 37.07
N LEU A 346 0.06 -5.45 36.49
CA LEU A 346 1.43 -5.12 36.87
C LEU A 346 1.54 -3.67 37.32
N GLN A 347 2.21 -3.48 38.45
CA GLN A 347 2.68 -2.16 38.87
C GLN A 347 4.17 -2.06 38.57
N LEU A 348 4.54 -1.23 37.60
CA LEU A 348 5.90 -1.12 37.10
C LEU A 348 6.46 0.29 37.32
N PRO A 349 7.74 0.42 37.72
CA PRO A 349 8.39 1.73 37.69
C PRO A 349 8.57 2.17 36.21
N ARG A 350 8.30 3.44 35.94
CA ARG A 350 8.58 4.02 34.62
C ARG A 350 10.04 4.46 34.57
N VAL A 351 10.94 3.51 34.37
CA VAL A 351 12.40 3.74 34.42
C VAL A 351 12.84 4.72 33.32
N ASP A 352 12.33 4.56 32.11
CA ASP A 352 12.57 5.48 31.00
C ASP A 352 11.24 5.86 30.34
N PRO A 353 10.82 7.14 30.42
CA PRO A 353 9.58 7.63 29.81
C PRO A 353 9.57 7.58 28.27
N THR A 354 10.72 7.41 27.61
CA THR A 354 10.83 7.33 26.15
C THR A 354 10.55 5.94 25.60
N LEU A 355 10.61 4.91 26.46
CA LEU A 355 10.34 3.52 26.07
C LEU A 355 8.84 3.22 26.15
N SER A 356 8.38 2.32 25.28
CA SER A 356 7.00 1.90 25.23
C SER A 356 6.60 1.05 26.45
N VAL A 357 5.29 0.94 26.71
CA VAL A 357 4.79 0.14 27.83
C VAL A 357 5.09 -1.36 27.63
N GLU A 358 5.04 -1.82 26.37
CA GLU A 358 5.36 -3.21 25.99
C GLU A 358 6.81 -3.57 26.34
N TYR A 359 7.75 -2.61 26.13
CA TYR A 359 9.14 -2.81 26.51
C TYR A 359 9.31 -3.00 28.02
N HIS A 360 8.61 -2.21 28.83
CA HIS A 360 8.68 -2.33 30.30
C HIS A 360 8.12 -3.68 30.77
N VAL A 361 7.01 -4.13 30.16
CA VAL A 361 6.43 -5.45 30.47
C VAL A 361 7.37 -6.57 30.01
N GLN A 362 7.92 -6.45 28.80
CA GLN A 362 8.90 -7.40 28.27
C GLN A 362 10.09 -7.54 29.23
N ALA A 363 10.71 -6.42 29.62
CA ALA A 363 11.86 -6.41 30.52
C ALA A 363 11.53 -6.99 31.91
N HIS A 364 10.30 -6.78 32.40
CA HIS A 364 9.86 -7.29 33.72
C HIS A 364 9.60 -8.80 33.71
N LEU A 365 9.01 -9.31 32.62
CA LEU A 365 8.63 -10.73 32.52
C LEU A 365 9.73 -11.61 31.94
N HIS A 366 10.76 -11.02 31.33
CA HIS A 366 11.84 -11.76 30.70
C HIS A 366 12.75 -12.43 31.73
N ASP A 367 12.97 -13.72 31.52
CA ASP A 367 13.93 -14.54 32.29
C ASP A 367 14.64 -15.50 31.33
N GLU A 368 15.88 -15.90 31.62
CA GLU A 368 16.65 -16.81 30.75
C GLU A 368 15.93 -18.16 30.53
N THR A 369 15.14 -18.61 31.50
CA THR A 369 14.34 -19.84 31.41
C THR A 369 12.95 -19.63 30.82
N ALA A 370 12.52 -18.36 30.74
CA ALA A 370 11.22 -17.94 30.23
C ALA A 370 11.34 -16.65 29.38
N PRO A 371 12.06 -16.69 28.24
CA PRO A 371 12.31 -15.52 27.42
C PRO A 371 11.01 -14.91 26.87
N VAL A 372 10.95 -13.58 26.88
CA VAL A 372 9.84 -12.79 26.33
C VAL A 372 10.32 -12.01 25.14
N HIS A 373 9.54 -12.04 24.06
CA HIS A 373 9.83 -11.31 22.81
C HIS A 373 8.68 -10.40 22.45
N TYR A 374 9.02 -9.21 21.91
CA TYR A 374 8.07 -8.35 21.23
C TYR A 374 7.82 -8.88 19.83
N VAL A 375 6.59 -9.22 19.50
CA VAL A 375 6.23 -9.94 18.27
C VAL A 375 4.98 -9.42 17.58
N GLU A 376 4.48 -8.26 18.00
CA GLU A 376 3.23 -7.68 17.48
C GLU A 376 3.14 -7.80 15.95
N ASN A 377 2.12 -8.49 15.47
CA ASN A 377 1.85 -8.71 14.04
C ASN A 377 3.04 -9.26 13.20
N SER A 378 4.15 -9.68 13.82
CA SER A 378 5.35 -10.10 13.09
C SER A 378 5.60 -11.60 13.09
N LEU A 379 5.60 -12.26 14.24
CA LEU A 379 6.01 -13.67 14.36
C LEU A 379 5.09 -14.62 13.60
N ILE A 380 3.79 -14.61 13.91
CA ILE A 380 2.82 -15.55 13.29
C ILE A 380 2.72 -15.28 11.78
N ASN A 381 2.68 -14.02 11.37
CA ASN A 381 2.72 -13.65 9.95
C ASN A 381 4.01 -14.16 9.28
N SER A 382 5.17 -14.05 9.94
CA SER A 382 6.43 -14.51 9.36
C SER A 382 6.49 -16.03 9.22
N LEU A 383 6.02 -16.78 10.23
CA LEU A 383 5.93 -18.24 10.17
C LEU A 383 4.99 -18.70 9.03
N PHE A 384 3.82 -18.04 8.90
CA PHE A 384 2.90 -18.24 7.78
C PHE A 384 3.57 -17.96 6.45
N GLY A 385 4.22 -16.80 6.33
CA GLY A 385 4.92 -16.38 5.11
C GLY A 385 6.00 -17.35 4.67
N LEU A 386 6.79 -17.87 5.63
CA LEU A 386 7.84 -18.86 5.36
C LEU A 386 7.25 -20.21 4.96
N LEU A 387 6.22 -20.70 5.65
CA LEU A 387 5.58 -21.98 5.31
C LEU A 387 4.85 -21.91 3.97
N CYS A 388 4.12 -20.83 3.72
CA CYS A 388 3.27 -20.68 2.54
C CYS A 388 3.93 -19.90 1.39
N TRP A 389 5.24 -19.73 1.42
CA TRP A 389 6.00 -18.97 0.41
C TRP A 389 5.65 -19.32 -1.03
N PRO A 390 5.59 -20.62 -1.46
CA PRO A 390 5.26 -20.98 -2.82
C PRO A 390 3.84 -20.58 -3.22
N ALA A 391 2.89 -20.65 -2.30
CA ALA A 391 1.51 -20.26 -2.55
C ALA A 391 1.38 -18.74 -2.69
N ILE A 392 2.09 -17.97 -1.85
CA ILE A 392 2.08 -16.50 -1.88
C ILE A 392 2.67 -15.99 -3.19
N PHE A 393 3.81 -16.54 -3.62
CA PHE A 393 4.53 -16.12 -4.82
C PHE A 393 4.16 -16.91 -6.09
N ALA A 394 3.04 -17.62 -6.08
CA ALA A 394 2.55 -18.33 -7.28
C ALA A 394 2.24 -17.34 -8.42
N PRO A 395 2.71 -17.61 -9.66
CA PRO A 395 2.56 -16.73 -10.82
C PRO A 395 1.16 -16.78 -11.43
N LEU A 396 0.14 -16.41 -10.66
CA LEU A 396 -1.25 -16.40 -11.13
C LEU A 396 -1.57 -15.15 -11.96
N PRO A 397 -2.59 -15.22 -12.85
CA PRO A 397 -3.00 -14.09 -13.67
C PRO A 397 -3.30 -12.83 -12.84
N GLY A 398 -2.60 -11.73 -13.15
CA GLY A 398 -2.75 -10.45 -12.46
C GLY A 398 -2.18 -10.38 -11.05
N ALA A 399 -1.46 -11.41 -10.57
CA ALA A 399 -0.80 -11.37 -9.28
C ALA A 399 0.51 -10.59 -9.32
N PHE A 400 1.28 -10.71 -10.41
CA PHE A 400 2.56 -10.03 -10.57
C PHE A 400 2.66 -9.33 -11.92
N PHE A 401 3.13 -8.08 -11.92
CA PHE A 401 3.31 -7.25 -13.12
C PHE A 401 4.77 -7.09 -13.51
N HIS A 402 5.68 -6.99 -12.53
CA HIS A 402 7.10 -6.74 -12.75
C HIS A 402 7.96 -7.48 -11.70
N PRO A 403 9.30 -7.63 -11.93
CA PRO A 403 10.18 -8.38 -11.05
C PRO A 403 10.44 -7.75 -9.67
N PHE A 404 10.07 -6.48 -9.48
CA PHE A 404 10.38 -5.71 -8.26
C PHE A 404 9.14 -5.57 -7.35
N GLN A 405 8.37 -6.64 -7.20
CA GLN A 405 7.19 -6.65 -6.33
C GLN A 405 7.47 -7.40 -5.03
N ARG A 406 7.15 -6.76 -3.92
CA ARG A 406 7.24 -7.34 -2.57
C ARG A 406 6.32 -8.54 -2.38
N GLY A 407 5.21 -8.57 -3.11
CA GLY A 407 4.21 -9.63 -3.05
C GLY A 407 3.13 -9.45 -4.11
N PRO A 408 2.17 -10.36 -4.19
CA PRO A 408 1.12 -10.33 -5.20
C PRO A 408 0.14 -9.17 -5.00
N VAL A 409 -0.29 -8.54 -6.09
CA VAL A 409 -1.24 -7.41 -6.08
C VAL A 409 -2.59 -7.80 -5.51
N ASP A 410 -2.99 -9.05 -5.66
CA ASP A 410 -4.25 -9.59 -5.18
C ASP A 410 -4.23 -10.09 -3.73
N LEU A 411 -3.14 -9.83 -2.98
CA LEU A 411 -2.95 -10.30 -1.60
C LEU A 411 -4.13 -10.03 -0.68
N LEU A 412 -4.73 -8.85 -0.78
CA LEU A 412 -5.83 -8.39 0.07
C LEU A 412 -7.21 -8.61 -0.57
N ASN A 413 -7.28 -9.35 -1.67
CA ASN A 413 -8.52 -9.70 -2.31
C ASN A 413 -9.20 -10.87 -1.58
N GLU A 414 -10.51 -10.89 -1.56
CA GLU A 414 -11.32 -11.92 -0.89
C GLU A 414 -11.12 -13.31 -1.51
N ASP A 415 -10.83 -13.37 -2.81
CA ASP A 415 -10.58 -14.60 -3.56
C ASP A 415 -9.10 -15.05 -3.54
N PHE A 416 -8.22 -14.33 -2.84
CA PHE A 416 -6.79 -14.63 -2.79
C PHE A 416 -6.49 -16.08 -2.39
N HIS A 417 -7.14 -16.54 -1.29
CA HIS A 417 -7.03 -17.93 -0.83
C HIS A 417 -7.64 -18.90 -1.84
N ALA A 418 -8.86 -18.64 -2.30
CA ALA A 418 -9.57 -19.52 -3.23
C ALA A 418 -8.80 -19.75 -4.54
N ARG A 419 -8.15 -18.72 -5.07
CA ARG A 419 -7.32 -18.81 -6.28
C ARG A 419 -6.05 -19.68 -6.11
N ARG A 420 -5.62 -19.93 -4.88
CA ARG A 420 -4.41 -20.67 -4.48
C ARG A 420 -4.72 -21.85 -3.56
N ALA A 421 -5.97 -22.28 -3.50
CA ALA A 421 -6.45 -23.22 -2.48
C ALA A 421 -5.61 -24.51 -2.40
N GLU A 422 -5.28 -25.12 -3.53
CA GLU A 422 -4.47 -26.34 -3.57
C GLU A 422 -3.04 -26.10 -3.08
N LEU A 423 -2.45 -24.95 -3.43
CA LEU A 423 -1.09 -24.60 -3.00
C LEU A 423 -1.03 -24.34 -1.49
N PHE A 424 -2.01 -23.64 -0.93
CA PHE A 424 -2.11 -23.44 0.52
C PHE A 424 -2.38 -24.75 1.24
N ALA A 425 -3.28 -25.58 0.73
CA ALA A 425 -3.55 -26.89 1.31
C ALA A 425 -2.29 -27.77 1.36
N ALA A 426 -1.47 -27.77 0.30
CA ALA A 426 -0.20 -28.49 0.26
C ALA A 426 0.80 -27.97 1.31
N CYS A 427 0.90 -26.64 1.47
CA CYS A 427 1.76 -26.04 2.50
C CYS A 427 1.27 -26.37 3.91
N LEU A 428 -0.03 -26.26 4.18
CA LEU A 428 -0.61 -26.49 5.51
C LEU A 428 -0.61 -27.95 5.92
N ALA A 429 -0.63 -28.89 4.96
CA ALA A 429 -0.50 -30.32 5.22
C ALA A 429 0.82 -30.68 5.93
N GLU A 430 1.86 -29.86 5.77
CA GLU A 430 3.13 -30.05 6.47
C GLU A 430 3.01 -29.85 8.01
N LEU A 431 1.98 -29.17 8.48
CA LEU A 431 1.68 -29.05 9.91
C LEU A 431 1.18 -30.38 10.50
N ASP A 432 0.48 -31.19 9.70
CA ASP A 432 -0.11 -32.46 10.16
C ASP A 432 0.96 -33.57 10.31
N ASP A 433 2.05 -33.51 9.51
CA ASP A 433 3.14 -34.51 9.52
C ASP A 433 4.46 -34.00 10.13
N GLY A 434 4.50 -32.73 10.58
CA GLY A 434 5.65 -32.13 11.26
C GLY A 434 6.77 -31.62 10.36
N ARG A 435 6.68 -31.78 9.03
CA ARG A 435 7.69 -31.29 8.06
C ARG A 435 7.83 -29.77 8.06
N TYR A 436 6.81 -29.03 8.48
CA TYR A 436 6.80 -27.57 8.52
C TYR A 436 8.03 -26.97 9.22
N ARG A 437 8.55 -27.62 10.27
CA ARG A 437 9.73 -27.14 11.02
C ARG A 437 10.95 -27.06 10.12
N GLN A 438 11.22 -28.13 9.38
CA GLN A 438 12.33 -28.18 8.43
C GLN A 438 12.10 -27.20 7.26
N THR A 439 10.88 -27.12 6.73
CA THR A 439 10.53 -26.23 5.63
C THR A 439 10.71 -24.77 6.02
N ILE A 440 10.20 -24.35 7.20
CA ILE A 440 10.34 -22.98 7.69
C ILE A 440 11.81 -22.64 7.92
N GLY A 441 12.58 -23.49 8.60
CA GLY A 441 14.01 -23.28 8.87
C GLY A 441 14.83 -23.16 7.58
N ARG A 442 14.61 -24.06 6.61
CA ARG A 442 15.26 -24.02 5.31
C ARG A 442 14.91 -22.71 4.55
N ARG A 443 13.64 -22.31 4.48
CA ARG A 443 13.23 -21.09 3.80
C ARG A 443 13.71 -19.83 4.49
N TYR A 444 13.79 -19.83 5.81
CA TYR A 444 14.40 -18.73 6.56
C TYR A 444 15.85 -18.49 6.09
N ALA A 445 16.64 -19.54 5.93
CA ALA A 445 18.01 -19.44 5.44
C ALA A 445 18.08 -19.04 3.96
N GLU A 446 17.29 -19.70 3.09
CA GLU A 446 17.31 -19.49 1.63
C GLU A 446 16.75 -18.12 1.21
N LYS A 447 15.73 -17.60 1.92
CA LYS A 447 15.00 -16.39 1.55
C LYS A 447 15.39 -15.16 2.37
N ARG A 448 16.44 -15.26 3.19
CA ARG A 448 16.85 -14.17 4.08
C ARG A 448 17.07 -12.87 3.33
N GLY A 449 16.37 -11.81 3.73
CA GLY A 449 16.42 -10.49 3.11
C GLY A 449 15.57 -10.32 1.84
N VAL A 450 14.94 -11.39 1.34
CA VAL A 450 14.01 -11.27 0.21
C VAL A 450 12.74 -10.58 0.69
N GLN A 451 12.28 -9.57 -0.05
CA GLN A 451 11.07 -8.83 0.27
C GLN A 451 9.84 -9.75 0.32
N SER A 452 9.05 -9.63 1.37
CA SER A 452 7.84 -10.41 1.57
C SER A 452 6.75 -9.58 2.24
N PRO A 453 5.47 -9.79 1.90
CA PRO A 453 4.38 -9.11 2.58
C PRO A 453 4.12 -9.64 3.99
N PHE A 454 4.66 -10.82 4.34
CA PHE A 454 4.42 -11.49 5.62
C PHE A 454 5.66 -11.62 6.50
N VAL A 455 6.86 -11.74 5.91
CA VAL A 455 8.08 -11.98 6.69
C VAL A 455 8.76 -10.68 7.07
N PHE A 456 8.90 -10.46 8.36
CA PHE A 456 9.53 -9.27 8.94
C PHE A 456 10.95 -9.62 9.41
N TRP A 457 11.92 -9.53 8.49
CA TRP A 457 13.29 -9.97 8.73
C TRP A 457 13.99 -9.27 9.89
N GLY A 458 13.66 -8.01 10.17
CA GLY A 458 14.23 -7.26 11.30
C GLY A 458 13.69 -7.69 12.67
N ALA A 459 12.52 -8.33 12.71
CA ALA A 459 11.87 -8.80 13.93
C ALA A 459 12.04 -10.30 14.16
N LEU A 460 12.39 -11.08 13.12
CA LEU A 460 12.52 -12.54 13.18
C LEU A 460 13.99 -12.94 13.29
N SER A 461 14.51 -12.98 14.53
CA SER A 461 15.84 -13.53 14.80
C SER A 461 15.85 -15.06 14.77
N GLU A 462 17.02 -15.66 14.55
CA GLU A 462 17.18 -17.11 14.55
C GLU A 462 16.79 -17.75 15.90
N PRO A 463 17.22 -17.20 17.07
CA PRO A 463 16.79 -17.74 18.37
C PRO A 463 15.26 -17.65 18.58
N LEU A 464 14.61 -16.57 18.14
CA LEU A 464 13.16 -16.44 18.22
C LEU A 464 12.46 -17.49 17.34
N LEU A 465 12.98 -17.73 16.13
CA LEU A 465 12.45 -18.75 15.22
C LEU A 465 12.57 -20.16 15.83
N GLU A 466 13.74 -20.51 16.38
CA GLU A 466 13.97 -21.81 17.03
C GLU A 466 13.01 -22.03 18.21
N GLN A 467 12.90 -21.04 19.10
CA GLN A 467 11.98 -21.12 20.25
C GLN A 467 10.52 -21.23 19.80
N ALA A 468 10.11 -20.48 18.77
CA ALA A 468 8.77 -20.57 18.23
C ALA A 468 8.47 -21.95 17.64
N LEU A 469 9.39 -22.52 16.87
CA LEU A 469 9.22 -23.85 16.28
C LEU A 469 9.19 -24.96 17.34
N ASP A 470 9.88 -24.77 18.45
CA ASP A 470 9.90 -25.76 19.57
C ASP A 470 8.67 -25.66 20.46
N CYS A 471 8.20 -24.43 20.74
CA CYS A 471 7.17 -24.19 21.75
C CYS A 471 5.76 -24.05 21.19
N LEU A 472 5.59 -23.67 19.90
CA LEU A 472 4.27 -23.51 19.31
C LEU A 472 3.74 -24.83 18.77
N PRO A 473 2.58 -25.34 19.27
CA PRO A 473 1.96 -26.54 18.74
C PRO A 473 1.51 -26.36 17.28
N ALA A 474 1.72 -27.39 16.45
CA ALA A 474 1.27 -27.38 15.05
C ALA A 474 -0.24 -27.09 14.90
N ALA A 475 -1.05 -27.61 15.83
CA ALA A 475 -2.50 -27.35 15.84
C ALA A 475 -2.82 -25.86 16.02
N HIS A 476 -2.09 -25.13 16.88
CA HIS A 476 -2.28 -23.69 17.06
C HIS A 476 -1.81 -22.90 15.83
N LEU A 477 -0.67 -23.27 15.23
CA LEU A 477 -0.22 -22.69 13.98
C LEU A 477 -1.25 -22.87 12.87
N LYS A 478 -1.84 -24.07 12.74
CA LYS A 478 -2.88 -24.36 11.76
C LYS A 478 -4.09 -23.43 11.93
N HIS A 479 -4.60 -23.30 13.15
CA HIS A 479 -5.73 -22.40 13.43
C HIS A 479 -5.41 -20.93 13.11
N TRP A 480 -4.22 -20.42 13.45
CA TRP A 480 -3.81 -19.07 13.10
C TRP A 480 -3.70 -18.87 11.60
N PHE A 481 -3.12 -19.83 10.88
CA PHE A 481 -2.93 -19.75 9.42
C PHE A 481 -4.26 -19.86 8.68
N ASP A 482 -5.16 -20.75 9.12
CA ASP A 482 -6.52 -20.83 8.58
C ASP A 482 -7.28 -19.51 8.79
N ARG A 483 -7.16 -18.91 9.98
CA ARG A 483 -7.76 -17.62 10.27
C ARG A 483 -7.19 -16.50 9.40
N LEU A 484 -5.87 -16.45 9.19
CA LEU A 484 -5.25 -15.50 8.27
C LEU A 484 -5.82 -15.65 6.86
N LEU A 485 -5.98 -16.88 6.37
CA LEU A 485 -6.49 -17.16 5.03
C LEU A 485 -7.97 -16.85 4.84
N LEU A 486 -8.76 -16.82 5.90
CA LEU A 486 -10.17 -16.40 5.83
C LEU A 486 -10.31 -14.92 5.42
N ASP A 487 -9.45 -14.06 5.94
CA ASP A 487 -9.45 -12.62 5.64
C ASP A 487 -8.09 -12.03 6.03
N ILE A 488 -7.16 -12.02 5.09
CA ILE A 488 -5.79 -11.51 5.34
C ILE A 488 -5.83 -10.05 5.77
N LYS A 489 -6.68 -9.23 5.15
CA LYS A 489 -6.78 -7.81 5.46
C LYS A 489 -7.22 -7.56 6.90
N ALA A 490 -8.20 -8.32 7.38
CA ALA A 490 -8.75 -8.17 8.73
C ALA A 490 -7.89 -8.86 9.80
N ASN A 491 -7.20 -9.95 9.47
CA ASN A 491 -6.59 -10.85 10.43
C ASN A 491 -5.05 -10.77 10.51
N ARG A 492 -4.38 -10.04 9.58
CA ARG A 492 -2.92 -9.86 9.65
C ARG A 492 -2.45 -8.87 10.74
N ALA A 493 -3.38 -8.19 11.42
CA ALA A 493 -3.12 -7.21 12.46
C ALA A 493 -4.03 -7.44 13.67
N GLY A 494 -3.59 -6.96 14.85
CA GLY A 494 -4.29 -7.10 16.13
C GLY A 494 -3.89 -8.34 16.91
N MET A 495 -2.80 -9.01 16.52
CA MET A 495 -2.17 -10.07 17.30
C MET A 495 -1.52 -9.49 18.55
N PRO A 496 -1.48 -10.23 19.67
CA PRO A 496 -0.88 -9.75 20.93
C PRO A 496 0.57 -9.27 20.78
N ASP A 497 0.95 -8.31 21.61
CA ASP A 497 2.23 -7.58 21.51
C ASP A 497 3.44 -8.47 21.83
N LEU A 498 3.32 -9.30 22.87
CA LEU A 498 4.42 -10.10 23.39
C LEU A 498 4.11 -11.59 23.32
N ILE A 499 5.17 -12.39 23.22
CA ILE A 499 5.13 -13.83 23.45
C ILE A 499 6.19 -14.21 24.47
N GLN A 500 5.78 -15.03 25.45
CA GLN A 500 6.67 -15.66 26.43
C GLN A 500 6.77 -17.14 26.14
N PHE A 501 7.99 -17.66 26.11
CA PHE A 501 8.25 -19.10 25.91
C PHE A 501 8.77 -19.76 27.19
N TRP A 502 8.46 -21.03 27.36
CA TRP A 502 9.08 -21.92 28.34
C TRP A 502 9.67 -23.13 27.58
N PRO A 503 10.89 -23.02 27.06
CA PRO A 503 11.49 -24.06 26.20
C PRO A 503 11.58 -25.43 26.85
N GLN A 504 11.86 -25.48 28.15
CA GLN A 504 11.93 -26.73 28.90
C GLN A 504 10.58 -27.48 28.93
N HIS A 505 9.49 -26.76 28.92
CA HIS A 505 8.13 -27.32 28.94
C HIS A 505 7.48 -27.37 27.56
N LYS A 506 8.14 -26.79 26.53
CA LYS A 506 7.61 -26.61 25.16
C LYS A 506 6.23 -25.93 25.18
N THR A 507 6.11 -24.88 25.97
CA THR A 507 4.89 -24.10 26.12
C THR A 507 5.15 -22.61 25.84
N TYR A 508 4.08 -21.87 25.63
CA TYR A 508 4.13 -20.44 25.38
C TYR A 508 2.91 -19.73 25.97
N ARG A 509 2.95 -18.41 26.04
CA ARG A 509 1.80 -17.54 26.30
C ARG A 509 1.94 -16.26 25.50
N MET A 510 0.88 -15.85 24.79
CA MET A 510 0.79 -14.53 24.16
C MET A 510 0.22 -13.53 25.14
N ILE A 511 0.72 -12.29 25.10
CA ILE A 511 0.35 -11.24 26.05
C ILE A 511 0.06 -9.97 25.28
N GLU A 512 -1.18 -9.52 25.38
CA GLU A 512 -1.60 -8.18 24.93
C GLU A 512 -1.33 -7.17 26.04
N VAL A 513 -0.64 -6.07 25.76
CA VAL A 513 -0.26 -5.08 26.78
C VAL A 513 -1.15 -3.85 26.69
N LYS A 514 -1.58 -3.34 27.85
CA LYS A 514 -2.37 -2.10 27.95
C LYS A 514 -1.76 -1.17 28.99
N GLY A 515 -1.38 0.01 28.54
CA GLY A 515 -0.97 1.11 29.41
C GLY A 515 -2.15 1.77 30.13
N PRO A 516 -1.88 2.71 31.04
CA PRO A 516 -2.94 3.44 31.74
C PRO A 516 -3.83 4.23 30.78
N GLY A 517 -5.12 3.91 30.79
CA GLY A 517 -6.13 4.53 29.93
C GLY A 517 -6.37 3.86 28.59
N ASP A 518 -5.56 2.88 28.21
CA ASP A 518 -5.72 2.14 26.96
C ASP A 518 -6.93 1.20 26.99
N ARG A 519 -7.49 0.97 25.80
CA ARG A 519 -8.61 0.03 25.60
C ARG A 519 -8.26 -0.96 24.50
N LEU A 520 -8.79 -2.17 24.64
CA LEU A 520 -8.71 -3.18 23.59
C LEU A 520 -9.43 -2.70 22.34
N GLN A 521 -8.77 -2.79 21.20
CA GLN A 521 -9.32 -2.50 19.88
C GLN A 521 -10.13 -3.70 19.36
N ASP A 522 -11.00 -3.47 18.38
CA ASP A 522 -11.86 -4.51 17.82
C ASP A 522 -11.10 -5.69 17.20
N ASN A 523 -9.98 -5.43 16.54
CA ASN A 523 -9.12 -6.46 15.97
C ASN A 523 -8.40 -7.27 17.06
N GLN A 524 -7.96 -6.64 18.13
CA GLN A 524 -7.34 -7.31 19.30
C GLN A 524 -8.37 -8.20 20.01
N LEU A 525 -9.59 -7.69 20.25
CA LEU A 525 -10.67 -8.49 20.84
C LEU A 525 -10.98 -9.74 20.00
N ARG A 526 -11.04 -9.60 18.67
CA ARG A 526 -11.25 -10.76 17.78
C ARG A 526 -10.16 -11.82 17.90
N TRP A 527 -8.89 -11.39 18.05
CA TRP A 527 -7.78 -12.32 18.23
C TRP A 527 -7.79 -13.00 19.61
N LEU A 528 -8.07 -12.23 20.66
CA LEU A 528 -8.17 -12.76 22.03
C LEU A 528 -9.31 -13.77 22.16
N GLU A 529 -10.50 -13.46 21.62
CA GLU A 529 -11.65 -14.37 21.59
C GLU A 529 -11.32 -15.65 20.81
N PHE A 530 -10.69 -15.52 19.64
CA PHE A 530 -10.26 -16.66 18.83
C PHE A 530 -9.24 -17.54 19.56
N CYS A 531 -8.23 -16.96 20.18
CA CYS A 531 -7.26 -17.71 20.97
C CYS A 531 -7.94 -18.46 22.12
N HIS A 532 -8.86 -17.82 22.82
CA HIS A 532 -9.61 -18.46 23.91
C HIS A 532 -10.49 -19.61 23.40
N GLU A 533 -11.19 -19.45 22.28
CA GLU A 533 -12.03 -20.50 21.67
C GLU A 533 -11.24 -21.75 21.30
N HIS A 534 -9.99 -21.56 20.86
CA HIS A 534 -9.08 -22.65 20.46
C HIS A 534 -8.11 -23.08 21.58
N GLN A 535 -8.37 -22.68 22.84
CA GLN A 535 -7.57 -23.04 24.02
C GLN A 535 -6.09 -22.66 23.91
N MET A 536 -5.81 -21.58 23.18
CA MET A 536 -4.45 -21.02 23.06
C MET A 536 -4.15 -20.14 24.27
N PRO A 537 -2.97 -20.28 24.89
CA PRO A 537 -2.60 -19.46 26.04
C PRO A 537 -2.45 -17.99 25.67
N VAL A 538 -3.35 -17.15 26.16
CA VAL A 538 -3.35 -15.71 25.92
C VAL A 538 -3.79 -14.96 27.17
N ALA A 539 -3.15 -13.82 27.46
CA ALA A 539 -3.48 -12.93 28.56
C ALA A 539 -3.50 -11.48 28.12
N VAL A 540 -4.24 -10.63 28.86
CA VAL A 540 -4.17 -9.19 28.73
C VAL A 540 -3.47 -8.61 29.96
N CYS A 541 -2.37 -7.93 29.77
CA CYS A 541 -1.57 -7.31 30.82
C CYS A 541 -1.90 -5.82 30.92
N TYR A 542 -2.49 -5.42 32.05
CA TYR A 542 -2.76 -4.02 32.38
C TYR A 542 -1.65 -3.47 33.26
N VAL A 543 -1.01 -2.42 32.79
CA VAL A 543 0.10 -1.77 33.50
C VAL A 543 -0.40 -0.53 34.23
N GLN A 544 0.03 -0.39 35.49
CA GLN A 544 -0.06 0.83 36.26
C GLN A 544 1.35 1.29 36.57
N TRP A 545 1.62 2.58 36.41
CA TRP A 545 2.92 3.12 36.79
C TRP A 545 2.98 3.29 38.30
N ALA A 546 3.98 2.68 38.94
CA ALA A 546 4.28 2.93 40.31
C ALA A 546 4.77 4.39 40.50
N GLU A 547 4.30 5.08 41.52
CA GLU A 547 4.88 6.38 41.90
C GLU A 547 6.38 6.18 42.16
N SER A 548 7.24 6.95 41.49
CA SER A 548 8.68 6.85 41.63
C SER A 548 9.08 7.26 43.07
N ALA A 549 9.30 6.26 43.91
CA ALA A 549 10.24 6.45 45.01
C ALA A 549 11.60 6.68 44.34
N ILE A 550 12.19 7.86 44.57
CA ILE A 550 13.49 8.31 44.04
C ILE A 550 14.49 7.16 44.08
N ALA A 551 14.86 6.65 42.87
CA ALA A 551 15.83 5.59 42.71
C ALA A 551 17.23 6.16 43.01
N SER A 552 17.75 5.87 44.19
CA SER A 552 19.19 5.82 44.44
C SER A 552 19.65 4.35 44.33
N GLU A 553 20.64 4.15 43.46
CA GLU A 553 21.50 2.99 43.36
C GLU A 553 20.90 1.72 42.69
N LEU A 554 21.26 1.58 41.41
CA LEU A 554 21.83 0.40 40.75
C LEU A 554 21.55 0.48 39.24
N ALA A 555 22.42 1.15 38.49
CA ALA A 555 22.46 1.03 37.05
C ALA A 555 23.41 -0.14 36.66
N PRO A 556 22.95 -1.17 35.98
CA PRO A 556 23.84 -2.06 35.28
C PRO A 556 24.37 -1.38 34.03
N THR A 557 25.68 -1.36 33.86
CA THR A 557 26.34 -0.94 32.63
C THR A 557 26.02 -1.93 31.52
N TRP A 558 25.29 -1.47 30.51
CA TRP A 558 25.04 -2.25 29.30
C TRP A 558 25.88 -1.68 28.14
N ASP A 559 26.52 -2.58 27.44
CA ASP A 559 27.32 -2.35 26.25
C ASP A 559 26.42 -1.91 25.09
N GLU A 560 26.87 -0.94 24.31
CA GLU A 560 26.13 -0.32 23.22
C GLU A 560 25.82 -1.33 22.10
N SER A 561 24.57 -1.67 21.95
CA SER A 561 24.04 -2.32 20.72
C SER A 561 23.21 -1.32 19.91
N PRO A 562 23.23 -1.40 18.57
CA PRO A 562 22.73 -0.32 17.71
C PRO A 562 21.23 -0.12 17.82
N GLN A 563 20.84 1.14 17.92
CA GLN A 563 19.44 1.59 17.89
C GLN A 563 18.76 1.17 16.59
N ILE A 564 17.78 0.29 16.70
CA ILE A 564 16.80 0.03 15.64
C ILE A 564 15.65 1.01 15.85
N THR A 565 15.62 2.07 15.06
CA THR A 565 14.45 2.92 14.94
C THR A 565 13.35 2.15 14.22
N CYS A 566 12.38 1.64 14.98
CA CYS A 566 11.16 1.08 14.44
C CYS A 566 10.26 2.24 13.97
N GLY A 567 10.34 2.56 12.68
CA GLY A 567 9.43 3.51 12.05
C GLY A 567 8.03 2.92 11.98
N SER A 568 7.07 3.59 12.58
CA SER A 568 5.64 3.29 12.52
C SER A 568 5.06 3.60 11.12
N GLU A 569 5.52 2.90 10.08
CA GLU A 569 5.06 3.09 8.70
C GLU A 569 3.87 2.20 8.29
N LEU A 570 3.45 1.29 9.16
CA LEU A 570 2.35 0.36 8.85
C LEU A 570 0.93 0.97 8.93
N ALA A 571 0.79 2.22 9.39
CA ALA A 571 -0.52 2.85 9.56
C ALA A 571 -0.98 3.72 8.37
N ARG A 572 -0.19 3.90 7.32
CA ARG A 572 -0.53 4.80 6.20
C ARG A 572 -0.95 4.13 4.89
N ASP A 573 -0.82 2.83 4.73
CA ASP A 573 -1.22 2.13 3.50
C ASP A 573 -2.71 1.78 3.40
N GLY A 574 -3.55 2.39 4.21
CA GLY A 574 -5.00 2.18 4.22
C GLY A 574 -5.83 3.21 3.46
N ALA A 575 -5.20 4.17 2.80
CA ALA A 575 -5.92 5.23 2.09
C ALA A 575 -5.24 5.54 0.75
N ALA A 576 -5.46 4.69 -0.23
CA ALA A 576 -5.44 5.03 -1.67
C ALA A 576 -6.17 3.91 -2.46
#